data_55959c7cefe69e963221d38553e364cf
#
_entry.id   55959c7cefe69e963221d38553e364cf
#
_cell.length_a   1.000
_cell.length_b   1.000
_cell.length_c   1.000
_cell.angle_alpha   90.00
_cell.angle_beta   90.00
_cell.angle_gamma   90.00
#
_symmetry.space_group_name_H-M   'P 1'
#
loop_
_entity.id
_entity.type
_entity.pdbx_description
1 polymer ?
#
loop_
_entity_poly.entity_id
_entity_poly.type
_entity_poly.pdbx_seq_one_letter_code
_entity_poly.pdbx_strand_id
1 'polypeptide(L)'
;PSHDPRYKTVRWGKELQLWFLEGRDYRSPNNLPDGPEKTILGAAQKAWLFSTLGQSKAQFKVICSPTPIVGPDRSGKKDNHANQVFEHEGNEIRQRLSSIENVIVLCGDRHWQYASVDESINLWEFGCGPGSEKHQFGWKVGDERPVHRFLRVKGGFLSGELRHLGEVRKPRLTIRHHAVSGEAVSEFEFPVASK
;
A
#
# COMPACT_ATOMS: atom_id res chain seq x y z
N PRO A 1 -21.27 -2.14 11.18
CA PRO A 1 -19.86 -2.48 10.98
C PRO A 1 -19.69 -3.96 11.24
N SER A 2 -19.24 -4.73 10.24
CA SER A 2 -18.91 -6.13 10.45
C SER A 2 -17.73 -6.19 11.42
N HIS A 3 -17.92 -6.82 12.57
CA HIS A 3 -16.84 -7.09 13.53
C HIS A 3 -16.05 -8.32 13.10
N ASP A 4 -15.52 -8.33 11.86
CA ASP A 4 -14.55 -9.35 11.52
C ASP A 4 -13.19 -8.91 12.09
N PRO A 5 -12.60 -9.65 13.03
CA PRO A 5 -11.34 -9.25 13.67
C PRO A 5 -10.12 -9.33 12.75
N ARG A 6 -10.27 -9.95 11.55
CA ARG A 6 -9.17 -10.18 10.61
C ARG A 6 -8.77 -8.94 9.83
N TYR A 7 -9.68 -7.98 9.63
CA TYR A 7 -9.39 -6.68 9.03
C TYR A 7 -10.04 -5.56 9.85
N LYS A 8 -9.41 -4.40 9.88
CA LYS A 8 -9.86 -3.30 10.73
C LYS A 8 -9.40 -1.95 10.21
N THR A 9 -10.05 -0.89 10.69
CA THR A 9 -9.55 0.48 10.53
C THR A 9 -9.29 1.10 11.90
N VAL A 10 -8.25 1.93 11.96
CA VAL A 10 -7.81 2.64 13.16
C VAL A 10 -7.67 4.11 12.84
N ARG A 11 -8.37 4.96 13.59
CA ARG A 11 -8.22 6.41 13.54
C ARG A 11 -7.06 6.84 14.44
N TRP A 12 -6.05 7.48 13.86
CA TRP A 12 -4.91 8.02 14.59
C TRP A 12 -5.00 9.54 14.63
N GLY A 13 -5.63 10.07 15.69
CA GLY A 13 -5.99 11.48 15.75
C GLY A 13 -7.06 11.87 14.72
N LYS A 14 -7.13 13.16 14.38
CA LYS A 14 -8.14 13.64 13.42
C LYS A 14 -7.71 13.56 11.94
N GLU A 15 -6.43 13.41 11.67
CA GLU A 15 -5.87 13.62 10.32
C GLU A 15 -5.37 12.36 9.65
N LEU A 16 -5.13 11.28 10.39
CA LEU A 16 -4.65 10.01 9.86
C LEU A 16 -5.62 8.88 10.20
N GLN A 17 -5.93 8.06 9.21
CA GLN A 17 -6.65 6.81 9.39
C GLN A 17 -5.96 5.69 8.63
N LEU A 18 -5.86 4.53 9.27
CA LEU A 18 -5.21 3.34 8.73
C LEU A 18 -6.25 2.24 8.51
N TRP A 19 -6.11 1.49 7.41
CA TRP A 19 -6.86 0.27 7.10
C TRP A 19 -5.91 -0.90 7.02
N PHE A 20 -6.12 -1.91 7.84
CA PHE A 20 -5.36 -3.15 7.84
C PHE A 20 -6.18 -4.21 7.12
N LEU A 21 -5.69 -4.65 5.97
CA LEU A 21 -6.36 -5.63 5.13
C LEU A 21 -5.90 -7.06 5.47
N GLU A 22 -6.82 -8.00 5.28
CA GLU A 22 -6.55 -9.42 5.30
C GLU A 22 -6.47 -9.93 3.85
N GLY A 23 -5.48 -10.73 3.51
CA GLY A 23 -5.24 -11.17 2.13
C GLY A 23 -5.06 -12.68 1.97
N ARG A 24 -5.45 -13.50 2.95
CA ARG A 24 -5.29 -14.95 2.92
C ARG A 24 -6.61 -15.71 3.08
N ASP A 25 -7.40 -15.37 4.07
CA ASP A 25 -8.57 -16.16 4.49
C ASP A 25 -9.71 -16.13 3.47
N TYR A 26 -9.80 -15.07 2.66
CA TYR A 26 -10.84 -14.88 1.65
C TYR A 26 -10.36 -15.11 0.23
N ARG A 27 -9.07 -15.41 0.06
CA ARG A 27 -8.46 -15.47 -1.25
C ARG A 27 -8.90 -16.68 -2.05
N SER A 28 -9.35 -16.42 -3.28
CA SER A 28 -9.58 -17.46 -4.28
C SER A 28 -8.31 -18.23 -4.61
N PRO A 29 -8.42 -19.50 -5.03
CA PRO A 29 -7.28 -20.26 -5.53
C PRO A 29 -6.53 -19.52 -6.64
N ASN A 30 -5.19 -19.52 -6.58
CA ASN A 30 -4.37 -18.79 -7.56
C ASN A 30 -4.56 -19.25 -9.01
N ASN A 31 -4.91 -20.53 -9.23
CA ASN A 31 -5.15 -21.12 -10.54
C ASN A 31 -6.55 -20.89 -11.10
N LEU A 32 -7.45 -20.26 -10.34
CA LEU A 32 -8.74 -19.85 -10.87
C LEU A 32 -8.52 -18.79 -11.97
N PRO A 33 -9.24 -18.83 -13.10
CA PRO A 33 -9.20 -17.74 -14.08
C PRO A 33 -9.46 -16.38 -13.46
N ASP A 34 -8.75 -15.32 -13.93
CA ASP A 34 -9.02 -13.97 -13.48
C ASP A 34 -10.40 -13.49 -13.96
N GLY A 35 -11.06 -12.67 -13.17
CA GLY A 35 -12.38 -12.16 -13.47
C GLY A 35 -13.16 -11.72 -12.21
N PRO A 36 -14.44 -11.33 -12.37
CA PRO A 36 -15.22 -10.71 -11.31
C PRO A 36 -15.46 -11.61 -10.08
N GLU A 37 -15.39 -12.93 -10.25
CA GLU A 37 -15.59 -13.91 -9.17
C GLU A 37 -14.30 -14.24 -8.42
N LYS A 38 -13.15 -13.79 -8.93
CA LYS A 38 -11.86 -14.06 -8.33
C LYS A 38 -11.44 -12.91 -7.43
N THR A 39 -11.12 -13.20 -6.17
CA THR A 39 -10.86 -12.19 -5.15
C THR A 39 -9.69 -12.57 -4.22
N ILE A 40 -8.99 -11.57 -3.71
CA ILE A 40 -8.08 -11.68 -2.56
C ILE A 40 -8.82 -11.23 -1.30
N LEU A 41 -9.57 -10.14 -1.38
CA LEU A 41 -10.19 -9.51 -0.21
C LEU A 41 -11.52 -10.14 0.19
N GLY A 42 -12.22 -10.78 -0.75
CA GLY A 42 -13.60 -11.21 -0.56
C GLY A 42 -14.58 -10.04 -0.62
N ALA A 43 -15.84 -10.34 -0.98
CA ALA A 43 -16.87 -9.32 -1.18
C ALA A 43 -17.15 -8.48 0.07
N ALA A 44 -17.19 -9.10 1.25
CA ALA A 44 -17.50 -8.41 2.50
C ALA A 44 -16.41 -7.41 2.90
N GLN A 45 -15.14 -7.82 2.86
CA GLN A 45 -14.03 -6.92 3.17
C GLN A 45 -13.89 -5.78 2.14
N LYS A 46 -14.08 -6.09 0.85
CA LYS A 46 -14.04 -5.09 -0.21
C LYS A 46 -15.14 -4.02 -0.04
N ALA A 47 -16.38 -4.44 0.23
CA ALA A 47 -17.49 -3.53 0.51
C ALA A 47 -17.23 -2.66 1.75
N TRP A 48 -16.72 -3.26 2.82
CA TRP A 48 -16.32 -2.56 4.03
C TRP A 48 -15.21 -1.54 3.76
N LEU A 49 -14.16 -1.92 3.02
CA LEU A 49 -13.05 -1.04 2.67
C LEU A 49 -13.55 0.20 1.93
N PHE A 50 -14.32 0.03 0.88
CA PHE A 50 -14.82 1.13 0.06
C PHE A 50 -15.79 2.04 0.82
N SER A 51 -16.69 1.45 1.62
CA SER A 51 -17.63 2.21 2.44
C SER A 51 -16.91 3.05 3.49
N THR A 52 -15.98 2.45 4.24
CA THR A 52 -15.29 3.16 5.33
C THR A 52 -14.28 4.19 4.83
N LEU A 53 -13.62 3.94 3.69
CA LEU A 53 -12.77 4.92 3.02
C LEU A 53 -13.59 6.15 2.55
N GLY A 54 -14.74 5.92 1.90
CA GLY A 54 -15.61 6.99 1.43
C GLY A 54 -16.20 7.84 2.57
N GLN A 55 -16.41 7.27 3.75
CA GLN A 55 -16.90 7.96 4.92
C GLN A 55 -15.81 8.69 5.72
N SER A 56 -14.55 8.37 5.46
CA SER A 56 -13.43 8.91 6.23
C SER A 56 -13.26 10.42 6.02
N LYS A 57 -13.15 11.15 7.12
CA LYS A 57 -12.79 12.57 7.17
C LYS A 57 -11.31 12.80 7.48
N ALA A 58 -10.48 11.74 7.46
CA ALA A 58 -9.04 11.87 7.62
C ALA A 58 -8.42 12.61 6.44
N GLN A 59 -7.43 13.46 6.71
CA GLN A 59 -6.64 14.11 5.65
C GLN A 59 -5.81 13.08 4.90
N PHE A 60 -5.20 12.13 5.62
CA PHE A 60 -4.43 11.03 5.06
C PHE A 60 -5.09 9.69 5.37
N LYS A 61 -5.13 8.84 4.36
CA LYS A 61 -5.70 7.49 4.41
C LYS A 61 -4.61 6.50 4.02
N VAL A 62 -4.23 5.65 4.94
CA VAL A 62 -3.14 4.68 4.74
C VAL A 62 -3.72 3.26 4.72
N ILE A 63 -3.54 2.57 3.61
CA ILE A 63 -3.95 1.17 3.45
C ILE A 63 -2.72 0.29 3.71
N CYS A 64 -2.77 -0.51 4.75
CA CYS A 64 -1.78 -1.53 5.06
C CYS A 64 -2.21 -2.84 4.39
N SER A 65 -1.65 -3.11 3.21
CA SER A 65 -1.94 -4.31 2.43
C SER A 65 -0.90 -5.41 2.69
N PRO A 66 -1.31 -6.66 2.87
CA PRO A 66 -0.34 -7.75 3.00
C PRO A 66 0.48 -8.00 1.73
N THR A 67 -0.03 -7.63 0.56
CA THR A 67 0.61 -7.83 -0.75
C THR A 67 0.45 -6.60 -1.65
N PRO A 68 1.25 -6.46 -2.73
CA PRO A 68 1.17 -5.31 -3.63
C PRO A 68 -0.21 -5.08 -4.26
N ILE A 69 -0.61 -3.81 -4.33
CA ILE A 69 -1.79 -3.32 -5.06
C ILE A 69 -1.35 -2.55 -6.32
N VAL A 70 -0.29 -1.77 -6.22
CA VAL A 70 0.29 -1.00 -7.34
C VAL A 70 1.46 -1.75 -7.97
N GLY A 71 2.38 -2.26 -7.17
CA GLY A 71 3.56 -2.97 -7.64
C GLY A 71 4.64 -2.07 -8.24
N PRO A 72 5.41 -2.55 -9.21
CA PRO A 72 5.27 -3.83 -9.91
C PRO A 72 5.77 -5.02 -9.09
N ASP A 73 5.33 -6.22 -9.49
CA ASP A 73 5.85 -7.46 -8.96
C ASP A 73 6.45 -8.34 -10.07
N ARG A 74 7.11 -9.40 -9.68
CA ARG A 74 7.73 -10.38 -10.59
C ARG A 74 6.65 -11.07 -11.44
N SER A 75 6.92 -11.28 -12.72
CA SER A 75 5.99 -11.88 -13.67
C SER A 75 5.51 -13.28 -13.29
N GLY A 76 6.31 -14.04 -12.54
CA GLY A 76 5.95 -15.39 -12.07
C GLY A 76 5.09 -15.41 -10.81
N LYS A 77 4.83 -14.26 -10.17
CA LYS A 77 3.98 -14.19 -8.97
C LYS A 77 2.50 -14.20 -9.34
N LYS A 78 1.70 -14.90 -8.52
CA LYS A 78 0.28 -15.14 -8.79
C LYS A 78 -0.60 -14.90 -7.55
N ASP A 79 -0.19 -14.00 -6.67
CA ASP A 79 -0.72 -13.90 -5.31
C ASP A 79 -1.02 -12.47 -4.85
N ASN A 80 -1.12 -11.51 -5.76
CA ASN A 80 -1.37 -10.11 -5.43
C ASN A 80 -2.09 -9.35 -6.53
N HIS A 81 -2.57 -8.14 -6.24
CA HIS A 81 -3.35 -7.30 -7.14
C HIS A 81 -2.51 -6.58 -8.21
N ALA A 82 -1.17 -6.58 -8.07
CA ALA A 82 -0.27 -5.92 -9.00
C ALA A 82 0.16 -6.84 -10.16
N ASN A 83 -0.43 -8.03 -10.30
CA ASN A 83 -0.14 -8.95 -11.40
C ASN A 83 -1.41 -9.47 -12.08
N GLN A 84 -1.23 -10.06 -13.26
CA GLN A 84 -2.32 -10.49 -14.16
C GLN A 84 -3.28 -11.53 -13.56
N VAL A 85 -2.91 -12.21 -12.48
CA VAL A 85 -3.72 -13.31 -11.93
C VAL A 85 -4.85 -12.82 -11.04
N PHE A 86 -4.77 -11.60 -10.51
CA PHE A 86 -5.81 -10.90 -9.76
C PHE A 86 -5.99 -9.47 -10.29
N GLU A 87 -5.80 -9.30 -11.59
CA GLU A 87 -5.82 -7.98 -12.24
C GLU A 87 -7.21 -7.35 -12.21
N HIS A 88 -8.26 -8.16 -12.36
CA HIS A 88 -9.63 -7.68 -12.33
C HIS A 88 -9.95 -6.98 -11.01
N GLU A 89 -9.75 -7.66 -9.88
CA GLU A 89 -9.95 -7.05 -8.55
C GLU A 89 -8.94 -5.92 -8.28
N GLY A 90 -7.69 -6.08 -8.74
CA GLY A 90 -6.67 -5.04 -8.62
C GLY A 90 -7.06 -3.74 -9.33
N ASN A 91 -7.60 -3.83 -10.54
CA ASN A 91 -8.10 -2.68 -11.30
C ASN A 91 -9.31 -2.03 -10.61
N GLU A 92 -10.26 -2.82 -10.11
CA GLU A 92 -11.41 -2.31 -9.35
C GLU A 92 -10.95 -1.51 -8.12
N ILE A 93 -9.99 -2.06 -7.36
CA ILE A 93 -9.45 -1.40 -6.18
C ILE A 93 -8.74 -0.10 -6.57
N ARG A 94 -7.81 -0.12 -7.53
CA ARG A 94 -7.08 1.08 -7.98
C ARG A 94 -8.03 2.16 -8.49
N GLN A 95 -9.00 1.80 -9.31
CA GLN A 95 -10.01 2.73 -9.78
C GLN A 95 -10.82 3.35 -8.64
N ARG A 96 -11.18 2.56 -7.63
CA ARG A 96 -11.89 3.08 -6.46
C ARG A 96 -11.03 4.02 -5.63
N LEU A 97 -9.76 3.67 -5.44
CA LEU A 97 -8.81 4.50 -4.68
C LEU A 97 -8.50 5.82 -5.38
N SER A 98 -8.48 5.85 -6.72
CA SER A 98 -8.21 7.07 -7.49
C SER A 98 -9.23 8.19 -7.26
N SER A 99 -10.45 7.84 -6.83
CA SER A 99 -11.50 8.81 -6.50
C SER A 99 -11.42 9.36 -5.08
N ILE A 100 -10.42 8.95 -4.30
CA ILE A 100 -10.29 9.30 -2.88
C ILE A 100 -8.95 10.04 -2.67
N GLU A 101 -9.02 11.25 -2.15
CA GLU A 101 -7.83 12.08 -1.94
C GLU A 101 -6.90 11.51 -0.85
N ASN A 102 -5.59 11.69 -1.06
CA ASN A 102 -4.54 11.40 -0.09
C ASN A 102 -4.56 9.96 0.44
N VAL A 103 -4.76 8.99 -0.48
CA VAL A 103 -4.61 7.56 -0.20
C VAL A 103 -3.18 7.13 -0.51
N ILE A 104 -2.58 6.37 0.41
CA ILE A 104 -1.26 5.77 0.27
C ILE A 104 -1.37 4.30 0.65
N VAL A 105 -0.67 3.43 -0.07
CA VAL A 105 -0.58 2.00 0.22
C VAL A 105 0.77 1.69 0.86
N LEU A 106 0.77 1.00 1.99
CA LEU A 106 1.94 0.33 2.56
C LEU A 106 1.79 -1.17 2.34
N CYS A 107 2.84 -1.81 1.84
CA CYS A 107 2.77 -3.20 1.41
C CYS A 107 3.83 -4.06 2.10
N GLY A 108 3.43 -5.27 2.49
CA GLY A 108 4.30 -6.33 3.01
C GLY A 108 4.70 -7.35 1.95
N ASP A 109 5.13 -8.54 2.41
CA ASP A 109 5.43 -9.76 1.65
C ASP A 109 6.58 -9.66 0.62
N ARG A 110 6.97 -8.49 0.18
CA ARG A 110 8.10 -8.34 -0.75
C ARG A 110 9.41 -8.23 0.01
N HIS A 111 10.41 -8.96 -0.45
CA HIS A 111 11.71 -9.08 0.21
C HIS A 111 12.71 -8.01 -0.27
N TRP A 112 12.19 -6.85 -0.69
CA TRP A 112 12.93 -5.65 -1.08
C TRP A 112 12.12 -4.42 -0.73
N GLN A 113 12.80 -3.29 -0.58
CA GLN A 113 12.19 -1.99 -0.34
C GLN A 113 11.93 -1.29 -1.68
N TYR A 114 10.78 -0.63 -1.79
CA TYR A 114 10.46 0.20 -2.95
C TYR A 114 9.43 1.27 -2.63
N ALA A 115 9.47 2.36 -3.39
CA ALA A 115 8.36 3.28 -3.55
C ALA A 115 7.96 3.29 -5.03
N SER A 116 6.68 3.08 -5.30
CA SER A 116 6.11 3.10 -6.64
C SER A 116 4.94 4.06 -6.71
N VAL A 117 4.68 4.60 -7.91
CA VAL A 117 3.51 5.43 -8.17
C VAL A 117 2.85 5.01 -9.47
N ASP A 118 1.54 4.79 -9.43
CA ASP A 118 0.72 4.81 -10.62
C ASP A 118 0.35 6.28 -10.91
N GLU A 119 1.07 6.90 -11.85
CA GLU A 119 0.91 8.33 -12.18
C GLU A 119 -0.45 8.66 -12.77
N SER A 120 -1.09 7.70 -13.44
CA SER A 120 -2.39 7.90 -14.07
C SER A 120 -3.50 8.20 -13.05
N ILE A 121 -3.33 7.73 -11.82
CA ILE A 121 -4.28 7.88 -10.72
C ILE A 121 -3.64 8.49 -9.46
N ASN A 122 -2.36 8.86 -9.52
CA ASN A 122 -1.56 9.38 -8.40
C ASN A 122 -1.63 8.50 -7.13
N LEU A 123 -1.59 7.18 -7.31
CA LEU A 123 -1.62 6.21 -6.21
C LEU A 123 -0.21 5.72 -5.88
N TRP A 124 0.24 6.01 -4.67
CA TRP A 124 1.54 5.62 -4.15
C TRP A 124 1.48 4.32 -3.35
N GLU A 125 2.50 3.47 -3.53
CA GLU A 125 2.71 2.27 -2.74
C GLU A 125 4.15 2.18 -2.25
N PHE A 126 4.31 1.78 -0.98
CA PHE A 126 5.60 1.61 -0.32
C PHE A 126 5.76 0.17 0.17
N GLY A 127 6.71 -0.55 -0.38
CA GLY A 127 7.11 -1.87 0.08
C GLY A 127 8.16 -1.76 1.20
N CYS A 128 7.87 -2.34 2.36
CA CYS A 128 8.75 -2.19 3.54
C CYS A 128 10.06 -3.00 3.46
N GLY A 129 10.10 -4.05 2.63
CA GLY A 129 11.18 -5.03 2.67
C GLY A 129 11.13 -5.94 3.90
N PRO A 130 12.05 -6.91 4.01
CA PRO A 130 12.16 -7.76 5.19
C PRO A 130 12.89 -7.02 6.32
N GLY A 131 12.54 -7.29 7.57
CA GLY A 131 13.21 -6.73 8.75
C GLY A 131 14.64 -7.24 8.98
N SER A 132 15.23 -7.93 8.01
CA SER A 132 16.56 -8.55 8.10
C SER A 132 17.22 -8.64 6.72
N GLU A 133 18.53 -8.35 6.68
CA GLU A 133 19.34 -8.53 5.46
C GLU A 133 19.41 -9.99 4.98
N LYS A 134 19.16 -10.96 5.85
CA LYS A 134 19.18 -12.40 5.49
C LYS A 134 18.03 -12.83 4.59
N HIS A 135 16.95 -12.06 4.52
CA HIS A 135 15.74 -12.41 3.77
C HIS A 135 15.52 -11.52 2.55
N GLN A 136 16.52 -10.74 2.15
CA GLN A 136 16.46 -9.94 0.93
C GLN A 136 16.65 -10.83 -0.31
N PHE A 137 15.65 -10.93 -1.14
CA PHE A 137 15.73 -11.66 -2.43
C PHE A 137 14.51 -11.40 -3.31
N GLY A 138 14.58 -11.86 -4.55
CA GLY A 138 13.41 -11.96 -5.41
C GLY A 138 13.23 -10.81 -6.40
N TRP A 139 13.93 -9.70 -6.24
CA TRP A 139 14.05 -8.66 -7.26
C TRP A 139 15.50 -8.53 -7.70
N LYS A 140 15.73 -8.22 -8.97
CA LYS A 140 17.09 -8.03 -9.49
C LYS A 140 17.58 -6.63 -9.12
N VAL A 141 18.77 -6.55 -8.54
CA VAL A 141 19.43 -5.27 -8.25
C VAL A 141 19.63 -4.49 -9.55
N GLY A 142 19.23 -3.23 -9.56
CA GLY A 142 19.32 -2.36 -10.73
C GLY A 142 18.20 -2.57 -11.79
N ASP A 143 17.21 -3.42 -11.53
CA ASP A 143 16.03 -3.59 -12.37
C ASP A 143 14.92 -2.59 -11.96
N GLU A 144 15.21 -1.31 -12.07
CA GLU A 144 14.22 -0.27 -11.84
C GLU A 144 13.22 -0.20 -12.99
N ARG A 145 11.95 -0.05 -12.65
CA ARG A 145 10.85 0.12 -13.61
C ARG A 145 10.40 1.57 -13.60
N PRO A 146 9.74 2.07 -14.67
CA PRO A 146 9.32 3.47 -14.77
C PRO A 146 8.44 3.96 -13.59
N VAL A 147 7.67 3.06 -13.00
CA VAL A 147 6.82 3.37 -11.84
C VAL A 147 7.59 3.49 -10.52
N HIS A 148 8.83 2.96 -10.44
CA HIS A 148 9.64 3.09 -9.24
C HIS A 148 10.12 4.54 -9.05
N ARG A 149 10.02 5.02 -7.82
CA ARG A 149 10.64 6.26 -7.34
C ARG A 149 11.77 5.97 -6.35
N PHE A 150 11.81 4.75 -5.87
CA PHE A 150 12.88 4.19 -5.04
C PHE A 150 12.85 2.68 -5.17
N LEU A 151 14.03 2.07 -5.26
CA LEU A 151 14.21 0.61 -5.25
C LEU A 151 15.49 0.26 -4.48
N ARG A 152 15.36 -0.62 -3.50
CA ARG A 152 16.50 -1.10 -2.72
C ARG A 152 16.30 -2.58 -2.38
N VAL A 153 17.12 -3.45 -2.96
CA VAL A 153 17.05 -4.89 -2.70
C VAL A 153 17.86 -5.20 -1.44
N LYS A 154 17.35 -4.74 -0.31
CA LYS A 154 17.93 -4.84 1.02
C LYS A 154 16.83 -4.93 2.08
N GLY A 155 17.18 -5.39 3.27
CA GLY A 155 16.31 -5.38 4.43
C GLY A 155 16.11 -3.99 5.02
N GLY A 156 15.05 -3.82 5.81
CA GLY A 156 14.73 -2.58 6.50
C GLY A 156 13.28 -2.50 6.97
N PHE A 157 12.81 -1.29 7.18
CA PHE A 157 11.43 -1.02 7.62
C PHE A 157 10.94 0.34 7.13
N LEU A 158 9.66 0.60 7.28
CA LEU A 158 9.04 1.91 7.01
C LEU A 158 8.71 2.63 8.31
N SER A 159 8.83 3.96 8.29
CA SER A 159 8.20 4.82 9.27
C SER A 159 7.28 5.83 8.59
N GLY A 160 6.18 6.19 9.28
CA GLY A 160 5.29 7.28 8.91
C GLY A 160 5.29 8.35 9.99
N GLU A 161 5.49 9.59 9.61
CA GLU A 161 5.49 10.72 10.53
C GLU A 161 4.47 11.77 10.07
N LEU A 162 3.56 12.17 10.96
CA LEU A 162 2.61 13.24 10.72
C LEU A 162 3.02 14.48 11.51
N ARG A 163 3.33 15.56 10.81
CA ARG A 163 3.67 16.86 11.41
C ARG A 163 2.78 17.97 10.91
N HIS A 164 2.63 19.00 11.73
CA HIS A 164 2.02 20.26 11.34
C HIS A 164 3.11 21.30 11.12
N LEU A 165 3.25 21.76 9.89
CA LEU A 165 4.32 22.66 9.47
C LEU A 165 3.78 24.05 9.07
N GLY A 166 4.63 25.07 9.25
CA GLY A 166 4.35 26.45 8.91
C GLY A 166 3.39 27.17 9.88
N GLU A 167 3.18 28.47 9.64
CA GLU A 167 2.31 29.33 10.47
C GLU A 167 0.86 28.84 10.47
N VAL A 168 0.37 28.33 9.34
CA VAL A 168 -1.00 27.81 9.17
C VAL A 168 -1.13 26.35 9.68
N ARG A 169 -0.04 25.77 10.20
CA ARG A 169 0.00 24.41 10.76
C ARG A 169 -0.67 23.35 9.87
N LYS A 170 -0.37 23.38 8.58
CA LYS A 170 -0.89 22.37 7.63
C LYS A 170 -0.26 21.00 7.93
N PRO A 171 -1.07 19.93 7.97
CA PRO A 171 -0.52 18.59 8.19
C PRO A 171 0.27 18.11 6.98
N ARG A 172 1.36 17.40 7.26
CA ARG A 172 2.22 16.75 6.27
C ARG A 172 2.51 15.34 6.76
N LEU A 173 2.27 14.36 5.91
CA LEU A 173 2.66 12.97 6.14
C LEU A 173 3.98 12.71 5.44
N THR A 174 4.97 12.21 6.17
CA THR A 174 6.27 11.79 5.63
C THR A 174 6.41 10.29 5.78
N ILE A 175 6.72 9.59 4.67
CA ILE A 175 7.02 8.16 4.67
C ILE A 175 8.52 7.99 4.40
N ARG A 176 9.21 7.22 5.26
CA ARG A 176 10.64 6.92 5.11
C ARG A 176 10.89 5.43 5.05
N HIS A 177 11.78 5.03 4.14
CA HIS A 177 12.43 3.72 4.25
C HIS A 177 13.67 3.87 5.13
N HIS A 178 13.85 2.88 5.98
CA HIS A 178 15.03 2.75 6.81
C HIS A 178 15.77 1.46 6.48
N ALA A 179 17.10 1.49 6.56
CA ALA A 179 17.91 0.29 6.63
C ALA A 179 17.65 -0.45 7.96
N VAL A 180 18.11 -1.69 8.09
CA VAL A 180 18.03 -2.43 9.37
C VAL A 180 18.81 -1.76 10.50
N SER A 181 19.76 -0.89 10.16
CA SER A 181 20.50 -0.06 11.12
C SER A 181 19.69 1.09 11.73
N GLY A 182 18.52 1.41 11.13
CA GLY A 182 17.73 2.59 11.48
C GLY A 182 18.04 3.83 10.65
N GLU A 183 19.07 3.82 9.81
CA GLU A 183 19.40 4.91 8.90
C GLU A 183 18.27 5.12 7.88
N ALA A 184 17.82 6.36 7.69
CA ALA A 184 16.85 6.71 6.66
C ALA A 184 17.54 6.67 5.28
N VAL A 185 17.02 5.86 4.36
CA VAL A 185 17.56 5.65 3.01
C VAL A 185 16.70 6.24 1.91
N SER A 186 15.47 6.61 2.22
CA SER A 186 14.60 7.42 1.35
C SER A 186 13.56 8.16 2.17
N GLU A 187 13.05 9.28 1.63
CA GLU A 187 12.02 10.09 2.24
C GLU A 187 11.05 10.62 1.18
N PHE A 188 9.75 10.54 1.46
CA PHE A 188 8.68 11.07 0.61
C PHE A 188 7.69 11.85 1.45
N GLU A 189 7.38 13.07 1.02
CA GLU A 189 6.47 13.97 1.72
C GLU A 189 5.16 14.15 0.98
N PHE A 190 4.06 14.05 1.71
CA PHE A 190 2.71 14.22 1.22
C PHE A 190 2.05 15.41 1.95
N PRO A 191 2.05 16.59 1.33
CA PRO A 191 1.30 17.73 1.85
C PRO A 191 -0.19 17.54 1.59
N VAL A 192 -1.04 18.12 2.44
CA VAL A 192 -2.46 18.29 2.08
C VAL A 192 -2.55 19.28 0.94
N ALA A 193 -3.27 18.92 -0.12
CA ALA A 193 -3.52 19.80 -1.23
C ALA A 193 -4.11 21.15 -0.75
N SER A 194 -3.59 22.25 -1.26
CA SER A 194 -4.22 23.55 -1.05
C SER A 194 -5.53 23.55 -1.82
N LYS A 195 -6.65 23.74 -1.12
CA LYS A 195 -7.93 24.03 -1.78
C LYS A 195 -7.88 25.37 -2.45
#